data_d10ddd2bc855f173155991d32629f494
#
_entry.id   d10ddd2bc855f173155991d32629f494
#
_cell.length_a   1.000
_cell.length_b   1.000
_cell.length_c   1.000
_cell.angle_alpha   90.00
_cell.angle_beta   90.00
_cell.angle_gamma   90.00
#
_symmetry.space_group_name_H-M   'P 1'
#
loop_
_entity.id
_entity.type
_entity.pdbx_description
1 polymer ?
#
loop_
_entity_poly.entity_id
_entity_poly.type
_entity_poly.pdbx_seq_one_letter_code
_entity_poly.pdbx_strand_id
1 'polypeptide(L)'
;MEDYIIREIDKIGDVLALIASKLGLGTYAFPTDQLAVQMNTELVNDLDVDIYELLSKANPLEYLVSERGFSDRNLESLAVMMYQAVPASDTLDTFIKSTAAYLNQKGVFSFALRSVIN
;
A
#
# COMPACT_ATOMS: atom_id res chain seq x y z
N MET A 1 22.84 -12.45 -12.60
CA MET A 1 22.13 -13.29 -11.65
C MET A 1 21.53 -12.50 -10.52
N GLU A 2 22.33 -11.67 -9.85
CA GLU A 2 21.83 -10.85 -8.74
C GLU A 2 20.77 -9.87 -9.21
N ASP A 3 20.97 -9.25 -10.38
CA ASP A 3 19.97 -8.33 -10.91
C ASP A 3 18.64 -9.00 -11.17
N TYR A 4 18.65 -10.24 -11.61
CA TYR A 4 17.45 -10.99 -11.87
C TYR A 4 16.70 -11.27 -10.55
N ILE A 5 17.44 -11.67 -9.53
CA ILE A 5 16.86 -11.96 -8.22
C ILE A 5 16.26 -10.69 -7.61
N ILE A 6 16.96 -9.57 -7.72
CA ILE A 6 16.49 -8.28 -7.20
C ILE A 6 15.20 -7.87 -7.89
N ARG A 7 15.11 -8.06 -9.21
CA ARG A 7 13.89 -7.74 -9.97
C ARG A 7 12.71 -8.58 -9.51
N GLU A 8 12.93 -9.88 -9.28
CA GLU A 8 11.86 -10.75 -8.80
C GLU A 8 11.37 -10.33 -7.42
N ILE A 9 12.29 -9.95 -6.52
CA ILE A 9 11.94 -9.51 -5.18
C ILE A 9 11.14 -8.21 -5.24
N ASP A 10 11.46 -7.32 -6.19
CA ASP A 10 10.86 -6.00 -6.27
C ASP A 10 9.66 -5.94 -7.22
N LYS A 11 9.18 -7.09 -7.69
CA LYS A 11 8.06 -7.15 -8.62
C LYS A 11 6.81 -6.46 -8.08
N ILE A 12 6.50 -6.68 -6.82
CA ILE A 12 5.34 -6.05 -6.18
C ILE A 12 5.50 -4.52 -6.19
N GLY A 13 6.70 -4.04 -5.87
CA GLY A 13 6.99 -2.61 -5.90
C GLY A 13 6.79 -2.01 -7.28
N ASP A 14 7.23 -2.71 -8.32
CA ASP A 14 7.06 -2.25 -9.70
C ASP A 14 5.58 -2.15 -10.07
N VAL A 15 4.79 -3.15 -9.68
CA VAL A 15 3.34 -3.15 -9.95
C VAL A 15 2.66 -1.99 -9.22
N LEU A 16 3.00 -1.78 -7.95
CA LEU A 16 2.42 -0.67 -7.19
C LEU A 16 2.74 0.68 -7.83
N ALA A 17 3.99 0.86 -8.25
CA ALA A 17 4.41 2.11 -8.91
C ALA A 17 3.65 2.33 -10.22
N LEU A 18 3.44 1.27 -10.99
CA LEU A 18 2.71 1.35 -12.24
C LEU A 18 1.24 1.73 -12.01
N ILE A 19 0.60 1.14 -11.01
CA ILE A 19 -0.79 1.47 -10.66
C ILE A 19 -0.88 2.93 -10.23
N ALA A 20 0.02 3.38 -9.38
CA ALA A 20 0.02 4.77 -8.91
C ALA A 20 0.16 5.75 -10.07
N SER A 21 1.07 5.46 -11.00
CA SER A 21 1.28 6.29 -12.19
C SER A 21 0.04 6.32 -13.08
N LYS A 22 -0.56 5.16 -13.32
CA LYS A 22 -1.73 5.01 -14.17
C LYS A 22 -2.93 5.81 -13.65
N LEU A 23 -3.09 5.87 -12.33
CA LEU A 23 -4.21 6.54 -11.69
C LEU A 23 -3.90 7.99 -11.32
N GLY A 24 -2.69 8.46 -11.56
CA GLY A 24 -2.30 9.83 -11.25
C GLY A 24 -2.20 10.13 -9.76
N LEU A 25 -1.92 9.11 -8.94
CA LEU A 25 -1.83 9.31 -7.51
C LEU A 25 -0.65 10.22 -7.16
N GLY A 26 -0.87 11.10 -6.18
CA GLY A 26 0.18 12.01 -5.73
C GLY A 26 0.30 13.28 -6.54
N THR A 27 -0.51 13.45 -7.61
CA THR A 27 -0.51 14.68 -8.41
C THR A 27 -1.83 15.43 -8.24
N TYR A 28 -2.82 15.09 -9.07
CA TYR A 28 -4.12 15.77 -9.05
C TYR A 28 -5.26 14.90 -8.53
N ALA A 29 -4.95 13.69 -8.14
CA ALA A 29 -5.98 12.76 -7.66
C ALA A 29 -6.42 13.13 -6.25
N PHE A 30 -7.72 13.04 -6.00
CA PHE A 30 -8.31 13.20 -4.68
C PHE A 30 -8.98 11.89 -4.28
N PRO A 31 -8.97 11.54 -2.97
CA PRO A 31 -9.67 10.34 -2.52
C PRO A 31 -11.16 10.39 -2.86
N THR A 32 -11.63 9.43 -3.64
CA THR A 32 -13.04 9.28 -3.97
C THR A 32 -13.37 7.79 -4.00
N ASP A 33 -14.65 7.46 -3.89
CA ASP A 33 -15.10 6.07 -4.01
C ASP A 33 -14.72 5.49 -5.37
N GLN A 34 -14.87 6.29 -6.42
CA GLN A 34 -14.54 5.83 -7.77
C GLN A 34 -13.05 5.51 -7.91
N LEU A 35 -12.19 6.38 -7.40
CA LEU A 35 -10.75 6.18 -7.47
C LEU A 35 -10.34 4.95 -6.65
N ALA A 36 -10.94 4.79 -5.47
CA ALA A 36 -10.69 3.62 -4.63
C ALA A 36 -11.05 2.32 -5.37
N VAL A 37 -12.19 2.29 -6.03
CA VAL A 37 -12.62 1.12 -6.81
C VAL A 37 -11.66 0.84 -7.96
N GLN A 38 -11.24 1.89 -8.67
CA GLN A 38 -10.29 1.73 -9.77
C GLN A 38 -8.96 1.15 -9.27
N MET A 39 -8.44 1.69 -8.17
CA MET A 39 -7.20 1.17 -7.59
C MET A 39 -7.37 -0.27 -7.14
N ASN A 40 -8.49 -0.57 -6.48
CA ASN A 40 -8.74 -1.93 -6.01
C ASN A 40 -8.81 -2.94 -7.14
N THR A 41 -9.44 -2.56 -8.25
CA THR A 41 -9.53 -3.43 -9.42
C THR A 41 -8.13 -3.80 -9.91
N GLU A 42 -7.23 -2.84 -10.00
CA GLU A 42 -5.86 -3.11 -10.44
C GLU A 42 -5.11 -3.98 -9.43
N LEU A 43 -5.27 -3.71 -8.15
CA LEU A 43 -4.61 -4.48 -7.08
C LEU A 43 -5.09 -5.93 -7.07
N VAL A 44 -6.39 -6.16 -7.22
CA VAL A 44 -6.93 -7.52 -7.28
C VAL A 44 -6.41 -8.27 -8.50
N ASN A 45 -6.42 -7.61 -9.65
CA ASN A 45 -5.98 -8.24 -10.91
C ASN A 45 -4.50 -8.56 -10.91
N ASP A 46 -3.67 -7.66 -10.39
CA ASP A 46 -2.22 -7.79 -10.54
C ASP A 46 -1.53 -8.41 -9.33
N LEU A 47 -2.07 -8.22 -8.12
CA LEU A 47 -1.43 -8.67 -6.89
C LEU A 47 -2.32 -9.55 -6.01
N ASP A 48 -3.57 -9.77 -6.41
CA ASP A 48 -4.54 -10.52 -5.61
C ASP A 48 -4.72 -9.90 -4.23
N VAL A 49 -4.76 -8.57 -4.17
CA VAL A 49 -4.98 -7.81 -2.96
C VAL A 49 -6.27 -7.00 -3.10
N ASP A 50 -7.23 -7.25 -2.22
CA ASP A 50 -8.49 -6.51 -2.16
C ASP A 50 -8.45 -5.60 -0.94
N ILE A 51 -8.45 -4.27 -1.16
CA ILE A 51 -8.28 -3.31 -0.07
C ILE A 51 -9.45 -3.31 0.90
N TYR A 52 -10.66 -3.59 0.43
CA TYR A 52 -11.83 -3.64 1.33
C TYR A 52 -11.76 -4.83 2.25
N GLU A 53 -11.37 -5.98 1.71
CA GLU A 53 -11.13 -7.17 2.51
C GLU A 53 -9.96 -6.96 3.46
N LEU A 54 -8.89 -6.33 2.97
CA LEU A 54 -7.70 -6.04 3.75
C LEU A 54 -8.05 -5.20 4.99
N LEU A 55 -8.84 -4.13 4.79
CA LEU A 55 -9.21 -3.24 5.88
C LEU A 55 -10.14 -3.90 6.90
N SER A 56 -10.79 -5.00 6.54
CA SER A 56 -11.67 -5.74 7.46
C SER A 56 -10.91 -6.78 8.29
N LYS A 57 -9.65 -7.05 7.97
CA LYS A 57 -8.86 -8.06 8.68
C LYS A 57 -8.36 -7.54 10.03
N ALA A 58 -8.23 -8.43 10.99
CA ALA A 58 -7.67 -8.09 12.31
C ALA A 58 -6.19 -7.74 12.20
N ASN A 59 -5.45 -8.48 11.37
CA ASN A 59 -4.00 -8.28 11.19
C ASN A 59 -3.66 -8.14 9.72
N PRO A 60 -4.00 -7.00 9.09
CA PRO A 60 -3.77 -6.84 7.66
C PRO A 60 -2.28 -6.85 7.27
N LEU A 61 -1.41 -6.33 8.10
CA LEU A 61 0.03 -6.30 7.80
C LEU A 61 0.61 -7.71 7.77
N GLU A 62 0.23 -8.54 8.74
CA GLU A 62 0.69 -9.92 8.76
C GLU A 62 0.25 -10.68 7.50
N TYR A 63 -0.97 -10.46 7.07
CA TYR A 63 -1.48 -11.04 5.84
C TYR A 63 -0.64 -10.62 4.64
N LEU A 64 -0.36 -9.32 4.50
CA LEU A 64 0.42 -8.81 3.37
C LEU A 64 1.84 -9.38 3.37
N VAL A 65 2.47 -9.45 4.53
CA VAL A 65 3.84 -9.95 4.63
C VAL A 65 3.89 -11.46 4.42
N SER A 66 3.03 -12.20 5.12
CA SER A 66 3.12 -13.67 5.15
C SER A 66 2.50 -14.32 3.92
N GLU A 67 1.39 -13.79 3.41
CA GLU A 67 0.64 -14.43 2.35
C GLU A 67 0.82 -13.76 0.99
N ARG A 68 1.18 -12.48 0.95
CA ARG A 68 1.36 -11.75 -0.30
C ARG A 68 2.80 -11.33 -0.57
N GLY A 69 3.71 -11.58 0.38
CA GLY A 69 5.13 -11.36 0.16
C GLY A 69 5.55 -9.90 0.12
N PHE A 70 4.80 -9.01 0.77
CA PHE A 70 5.14 -7.59 0.79
C PHE A 70 6.38 -7.33 1.64
N SER A 71 7.30 -6.55 1.09
CA SER A 71 8.44 -6.02 1.84
C SER A 71 8.02 -4.79 2.62
N ASP A 72 8.90 -4.32 3.50
CA ASP A 72 8.65 -3.08 4.27
C ASP A 72 8.37 -1.91 3.33
N ARG A 73 9.16 -1.78 2.27
CA ARG A 73 8.99 -0.72 1.27
C ARG A 73 7.63 -0.82 0.58
N ASN A 74 7.20 -2.03 0.27
CA ASN A 74 5.92 -2.24 -0.41
C ASN A 74 4.74 -1.94 0.52
N LEU A 75 4.87 -2.24 1.81
CA LEU A 75 3.87 -1.85 2.79
C LEU A 75 3.71 -0.34 2.86
N GLU A 76 4.83 0.38 2.88
CA GLU A 76 4.82 1.84 2.87
C GLU A 76 4.12 2.37 1.62
N SER A 77 4.50 1.85 0.45
CA SER A 77 3.93 2.28 -0.82
C SER A 77 2.43 2.05 -0.87
N LEU A 78 1.97 0.89 -0.44
CA LEU A 78 0.53 0.58 -0.45
C LEU A 78 -0.23 1.52 0.49
N ALA A 79 0.29 1.75 1.69
CA ALA A 79 -0.36 2.63 2.66
C ALA A 79 -0.50 4.06 2.11
N VAL A 80 0.56 4.57 1.49
CA VAL A 80 0.53 5.91 0.87
C VAL A 80 -0.50 5.96 -0.25
N MET A 81 -0.52 4.95 -1.12
CA MET A 81 -1.49 4.87 -2.22
C MET A 81 -2.92 4.83 -1.70
N MET A 82 -3.18 4.07 -0.66
CA MET A 82 -4.51 3.99 -0.06
C MET A 82 -4.93 5.35 0.53
N TYR A 83 -4.00 6.06 1.15
CA TYR A 83 -4.29 7.40 1.64
C TYR A 83 -4.67 8.34 0.50
N GLN A 84 -4.02 8.20 -0.65
CA GLN A 84 -4.23 9.10 -1.80
C GLN A 84 -5.51 8.77 -2.58
N ALA A 85 -5.99 7.55 -2.52
CA ALA A 85 -7.10 7.10 -3.37
C ALA A 85 -8.38 6.78 -2.60
N VAL A 86 -8.28 6.37 -1.34
CA VAL A 86 -9.43 5.88 -0.57
C VAL A 86 -9.95 6.98 0.34
N PRO A 87 -11.28 7.21 0.34
CA PRO A 87 -11.85 8.20 1.26
C PRO A 87 -11.50 7.93 2.72
N ALA A 88 -11.27 8.97 3.48
CA ALA A 88 -10.86 8.86 4.88
C ALA A 88 -11.89 8.08 5.70
N SER A 89 -11.40 7.21 6.57
CA SER A 89 -12.22 6.44 7.48
C SER A 89 -11.37 6.01 8.67
N ASP A 90 -12.03 5.56 9.74
CA ASP A 90 -11.32 5.09 10.92
C ASP A 90 -10.50 3.83 10.61
N THR A 91 -11.03 2.93 9.78
CA THR A 91 -10.32 1.72 9.38
C THR A 91 -9.08 2.04 8.58
N LEU A 92 -9.17 2.98 7.65
CA LEU A 92 -8.02 3.40 6.87
C LEU A 92 -6.96 4.06 7.76
N ASP A 93 -7.40 4.93 8.65
CA ASP A 93 -6.50 5.62 9.59
C ASP A 93 -5.76 4.60 10.46
N THR A 94 -6.48 3.61 10.98
CA THR A 94 -5.88 2.56 11.79
C THR A 94 -4.85 1.78 11.00
N PHE A 95 -5.15 1.44 9.74
CA PHE A 95 -4.22 0.72 8.88
C PHE A 95 -2.94 1.52 8.66
N ILE A 96 -3.07 2.80 8.36
CA ILE A 96 -1.91 3.67 8.10
C ILE A 96 -1.04 3.79 9.35
N LYS A 97 -1.65 4.03 10.50
CA LYS A 97 -0.93 4.15 11.77
C LYS A 97 -0.25 2.83 12.15
N SER A 98 -0.93 1.71 11.94
CA SER A 98 -0.35 0.39 12.20
C SER A 98 0.85 0.11 11.30
N THR A 99 0.76 0.53 10.05
CA THR A 99 1.87 0.38 9.10
C THR A 99 3.08 1.19 9.54
N ALA A 100 2.86 2.44 9.94
CA ALA A 100 3.94 3.30 10.42
C ALA A 100 4.60 2.72 11.68
N ALA A 101 3.80 2.22 12.61
CA ALA A 101 4.32 1.61 13.83
C ALA A 101 5.13 0.36 13.53
N TYR A 102 4.65 -0.48 12.62
CA TYR A 102 5.35 -1.69 12.20
C TYR A 102 6.72 -1.34 11.59
N LEU A 103 6.75 -0.36 10.70
CA LEU A 103 8.00 0.08 10.07
C LEU A 103 8.97 0.65 11.09
N ASN A 104 8.48 1.41 12.04
CA ASN A 104 9.29 1.96 13.13
C ASN A 104 9.96 0.86 13.95
N GLN A 105 9.23 -0.20 14.26
CA GLN A 105 9.78 -1.35 15.00
C GLN A 105 10.88 -2.04 14.22
N LYS A 106 10.81 -1.98 12.90
CA LYS A 106 11.84 -2.55 12.02
C LYS A 106 13.01 -1.60 11.78
N GLY A 107 12.99 -0.41 12.38
CA GLY A 107 14.01 0.59 12.17
C GLY A 107 13.89 1.34 10.86
N VAL A 108 12.73 1.25 10.21
CA VAL A 108 12.46 1.95 8.95
C VAL A 108 11.63 3.20 9.25
N PHE A 109 12.20 4.37 9.00
CA PHE A 109 11.50 5.64 9.18
C PHE A 109 10.87 6.07 7.87
N SER A 110 9.55 6.27 7.88
CA SER A 110 8.83 6.68 6.67
C SER A 110 8.40 8.14 6.78
N PHE A 111 9.06 9.00 6.01
CA PHE A 111 8.67 10.39 5.90
C PHE A 111 7.28 10.53 5.29
N ALA A 112 6.98 9.72 4.28
CA ALA A 112 5.69 9.77 3.60
C ALA A 112 4.53 9.49 4.54
N LEU A 113 4.62 8.41 5.34
CA LEU A 113 3.56 8.07 6.29
C LEU A 113 3.51 9.06 7.44
N ARG A 114 4.65 9.58 7.87
CA ARG A 114 4.67 10.54 8.96
C ARG A 114 3.96 11.83 8.60
N SER A 115 4.13 12.29 7.37
CA SER A 115 3.44 13.50 6.91
C SER A 115 1.93 13.29 6.80
N VAL A 116 1.49 12.05 6.57
CA VAL A 116 0.08 11.71 6.49
C VAL A 116 -0.56 11.63 7.88
N ILE A 117 0.14 11.07 8.84
CA ILE A 117 -0.38 10.87 10.20
C ILE A 117 -0.51 12.18 10.95
N ASN A 118 0.39 13.12 10.69
CA ASN A 118 0.32 14.43 11.31
C ASN A 118 -0.73 15.31 10.66
#